data_93b4fe27a9a5f30aace7f5e1a5bd9041
#
_entry.id   93b4fe27a9a5f30aace7f5e1a5bd9041
#
_cell.length_a   1.000
_cell.length_b   1.000
_cell.length_c   1.000
_cell.angle_alpha   90.00
_cell.angle_beta   90.00
_cell.angle_gamma   90.00
#
_symmetry.space_group_name_H-M   'P 1'
#
loop_
_entity.id
_entity.type
_entity.pdbx_description
1 polymer ?
#
loop_
_entity_poly.entity_id
_entity_poly.type
_entity_poly.pdbx_seq_one_letter_code
_entity_poly.pdbx_strand_id
1 'polypeptide(L)'
;MVKVGFIVEGSCEKIIIESEAFKTFLHRNDFELIEPVVDANGAGNLLPHNIKPFIGVLEANGAERLYILTDSDGLPVEGVKERISHAKITAYFIAVKAIEAWFLADTQAMKKFLEIEDFEGEQFPEETPELPWDRISEIVKETGSARGPGNKVGFAKKMIKYWEFSIENAATHPNCPSAKCVVAHFQSNI
;
A
#
# COMPACT_ATOMS: atom_id res chain seq x y z
N MET A 1 17.50 -3.48 15.24
CA MET A 1 16.37 -3.43 14.27
C MET A 1 16.70 -4.29 13.08
N VAL A 2 15.73 -5.04 12.58
CA VAL A 2 15.87 -5.87 11.38
C VAL A 2 15.76 -4.99 10.13
N LYS A 3 16.72 -5.08 9.22
CA LYS A 3 16.75 -4.30 7.99
C LYS A 3 15.84 -4.91 6.92
N VAL A 4 14.86 -4.15 6.47
CA VAL A 4 13.83 -4.63 5.54
C VAL A 4 13.87 -3.88 4.22
N GLY A 5 13.81 -4.63 3.12
CA GLY A 5 13.74 -4.10 1.76
C GLY A 5 12.39 -4.39 1.12
N PHE A 6 11.88 -3.44 0.35
CA PHE A 6 10.62 -3.58 -0.38
C PHE A 6 10.83 -3.52 -1.89
N ILE A 7 10.20 -4.46 -2.58
CA ILE A 7 9.96 -4.42 -4.02
C ILE A 7 8.47 -4.16 -4.20
N VAL A 8 8.12 -3.09 -4.89
CA VAL A 8 6.72 -2.69 -5.08
C VAL A 8 6.35 -2.72 -6.55
N GLU A 9 5.07 -2.89 -6.86
CA GLU A 9 4.62 -2.95 -8.25
C GLU A 9 4.80 -1.64 -8.99
N GLY A 10 4.51 -0.51 -8.32
CA GLY A 10 4.55 0.80 -8.94
C GLY A 10 4.71 1.97 -7.98
N SER A 11 4.52 3.16 -8.53
CA SER A 11 4.86 4.40 -7.82
C SER A 11 3.92 4.74 -6.66
N CYS A 12 2.66 4.29 -6.67
CA CYS A 12 1.73 4.57 -5.56
C CYS A 12 2.14 3.81 -4.31
N GLU A 13 2.45 2.52 -4.44
CA GLU A 13 2.95 1.68 -3.36
C GLU A 13 4.27 2.23 -2.83
N LYS A 14 5.19 2.62 -3.74
CA LYS A 14 6.47 3.22 -3.37
C LYS A 14 6.28 4.45 -2.48
N ILE A 15 5.39 5.36 -2.84
CA ILE A 15 5.09 6.57 -2.07
C ILE A 15 4.62 6.23 -0.66
N ILE A 16 3.79 5.19 -0.50
CA ILE A 16 3.31 4.75 0.81
C ILE A 16 4.46 4.20 1.65
N ILE A 17 5.26 3.28 1.09
CA ILE A 17 6.36 2.62 1.82
C ILE A 17 7.47 3.63 2.19
N GLU A 18 7.77 4.60 1.32
CA GLU A 18 8.77 5.64 1.61
C GLU A 18 8.24 6.77 2.52
N SER A 19 6.96 6.75 2.91
CA SER A 19 6.39 7.80 3.77
C SER A 19 6.99 7.78 5.18
N GLU A 20 7.09 8.96 5.79
CA GLU A 20 7.55 9.08 7.18
C GLU A 20 6.64 8.34 8.17
N ALA A 21 5.33 8.28 7.88
CA ALA A 21 4.38 7.51 8.69
C ALA A 21 4.73 6.01 8.69
N PHE A 22 5.01 5.44 7.50
CA PHE A 22 5.36 4.03 7.38
C PHE A 22 6.75 3.73 7.98
N LYS A 23 7.75 4.59 7.76
CA LYS A 23 9.07 4.46 8.37
C LYS A 23 8.98 4.50 9.90
N THR A 24 8.20 5.43 10.46
CA THR A 24 7.96 5.53 11.91
C THR A 24 7.25 4.28 12.43
N PHE A 25 6.26 3.78 11.70
CA PHE A 25 5.58 2.52 12.06
C PHE A 25 6.57 1.34 12.10
N LEU A 26 7.42 1.17 11.09
CA LEU A 26 8.45 0.13 11.06
C LEU A 26 9.42 0.27 12.26
N HIS A 27 9.91 1.48 12.50
CA HIS A 27 10.86 1.75 13.57
C HIS A 27 10.29 1.41 14.96
N ARG A 28 9.02 1.71 15.22
CA ARG A 28 8.35 1.35 16.49
C ARG A 28 8.19 -0.16 16.70
N ASN A 29 8.31 -0.94 15.61
CA ASN A 29 8.22 -2.40 15.64
C ASN A 29 9.59 -3.07 15.39
N ASP A 30 10.70 -2.38 15.70
CA ASP A 30 12.09 -2.86 15.58
C ASP A 30 12.55 -3.20 14.16
N PHE A 31 11.99 -2.54 13.14
CA PHE A 31 12.40 -2.65 11.74
C PHE A 31 12.95 -1.33 11.20
N GLU A 32 13.90 -1.43 10.27
CA GLU A 32 14.48 -0.31 9.54
C GLU A 32 14.29 -0.50 8.04
N LEU A 33 13.66 0.47 7.37
CA LEU A 33 13.50 0.47 5.93
C LEU A 33 14.83 0.74 5.24
N ILE A 34 15.27 -0.17 4.37
CA ILE A 34 16.42 0.03 3.50
C ILE A 34 15.99 0.72 2.20
N GLU A 35 16.66 1.80 1.88
CA GLU A 35 16.47 2.53 0.62
C GLU A 35 17.49 2.07 -0.44
N PRO A 36 17.11 2.15 -1.72
CA PRO A 36 15.82 2.59 -2.24
C PRO A 36 14.73 1.52 -2.12
N VAL A 37 13.46 1.92 -1.95
CA VAL A 37 12.33 1.05 -2.28
C VAL A 37 12.34 0.82 -3.78
N VAL A 38 12.34 -0.44 -4.20
CA VAL A 38 12.49 -0.80 -5.61
C VAL A 38 11.13 -0.84 -6.30
N ASP A 39 10.88 0.08 -7.23
CA ASP A 39 9.71 0.07 -8.10
C ASP A 39 9.97 -0.90 -9.26
N ALA A 40 9.19 -1.98 -9.31
CA ALA A 40 9.30 -2.99 -10.36
C ALA A 40 8.74 -2.51 -11.71
N ASN A 41 7.97 -1.41 -11.70
CA ASN A 41 7.35 -0.86 -12.89
C ASN A 41 6.44 -1.88 -13.61
N GLY A 42 5.55 -2.49 -12.82
CA GLY A 42 4.49 -3.38 -13.27
C GLY A 42 4.60 -4.82 -12.76
N ALA A 43 3.43 -5.46 -12.58
CA ALA A 43 3.28 -6.81 -12.01
C ALA A 43 4.10 -7.90 -12.75
N GLY A 44 4.30 -7.76 -14.06
CA GLY A 44 5.10 -8.70 -14.85
C GLY A 44 6.56 -8.82 -14.39
N ASN A 45 7.12 -7.75 -13.84
CA ASN A 45 8.49 -7.72 -13.35
C ASN A 45 8.64 -8.33 -11.95
N LEU A 46 7.54 -8.61 -11.25
CA LEU A 46 7.53 -9.33 -9.97
C LEU A 46 7.59 -10.85 -10.16
N LEU A 47 7.47 -11.36 -11.39
CA LEU A 47 7.56 -12.80 -11.66
C LEU A 47 8.93 -13.39 -11.28
N PRO A 48 9.00 -14.65 -10.84
CA PRO A 48 10.22 -15.26 -10.30
C PRO A 48 11.45 -15.18 -11.21
N HIS A 49 11.25 -15.17 -12.52
CA HIS A 49 12.34 -15.07 -13.49
C HIS A 49 12.81 -13.63 -13.72
N ASN A 50 12.01 -12.62 -13.36
CA ASN A 50 12.30 -11.20 -13.56
C ASN A 50 12.79 -10.48 -12.27
N ILE A 51 12.41 -10.99 -11.09
CA ILE A 51 12.61 -10.29 -9.81
C ILE A 51 14.07 -10.25 -9.32
N LYS A 52 14.92 -11.14 -9.81
CA LYS A 52 16.30 -11.31 -9.30
C LYS A 52 17.14 -10.03 -9.27
N PRO A 53 17.12 -9.15 -10.28
CA PRO A 53 17.88 -7.90 -10.23
C PRO A 53 17.44 -6.99 -9.05
N PHE A 54 16.16 -6.94 -8.76
CA PHE A 54 15.61 -6.13 -7.66
C PHE A 54 16.03 -6.66 -6.29
N ILE A 55 16.00 -7.99 -6.13
CA ILE A 55 16.52 -8.66 -4.94
C ILE A 55 18.01 -8.30 -4.76
N GLY A 56 18.80 -8.37 -5.82
CA GLY A 56 20.24 -8.04 -5.78
C GLY A 56 20.51 -6.61 -5.33
N VAL A 57 19.69 -5.65 -5.75
CA VAL A 57 19.79 -4.24 -5.30
C VAL A 57 19.55 -4.13 -3.78
N LEU A 58 18.52 -4.75 -3.27
CA LEU A 58 18.18 -4.67 -1.84
C LEU A 58 19.20 -5.40 -0.96
N GLU A 59 19.67 -6.59 -1.37
CA GLU A 59 20.72 -7.34 -0.67
C GLU A 59 22.04 -6.55 -0.64
N ALA A 60 22.41 -5.89 -1.74
CA ALA A 60 23.62 -5.06 -1.81
C ALA A 60 23.53 -3.84 -0.87
N ASN A 61 22.32 -3.33 -0.59
CA ASN A 61 22.09 -2.27 0.37
C ASN A 61 21.88 -2.77 1.81
N GLY A 62 22.04 -4.07 2.05
CA GLY A 62 22.04 -4.66 3.39
C GLY A 62 20.68 -5.06 3.92
N ALA A 63 19.67 -5.23 3.08
CA ALA A 63 18.38 -5.75 3.51
C ALA A 63 18.51 -7.21 3.99
N GLU A 64 17.98 -7.51 5.16
CA GLU A 64 17.96 -8.84 5.79
C GLU A 64 16.68 -9.60 5.47
N ARG A 65 15.58 -8.89 5.30
CA ARG A 65 14.29 -9.46 4.89
C ARG A 65 13.73 -8.68 3.72
N LEU A 66 13.15 -9.39 2.77
CA LEU A 66 12.62 -8.83 1.53
C LEU A 66 11.11 -9.04 1.45
N TYR A 67 10.40 -7.99 1.09
CA TYR A 67 8.96 -7.97 0.97
C TYR A 67 8.51 -7.52 -0.41
N ILE A 68 7.39 -8.05 -0.87
CA ILE A 68 6.70 -7.55 -2.07
C ILE A 68 5.39 -6.91 -1.67
N LEU A 69 5.09 -5.74 -2.23
CA LEU A 69 3.77 -5.12 -2.19
C LEU A 69 3.28 -4.91 -3.62
N THR A 70 2.11 -5.46 -3.93
CA THR A 70 1.49 -5.41 -5.26
C THR A 70 -0.03 -5.41 -5.14
N ASP A 71 -0.71 -5.02 -6.21
CA ASP A 71 -2.16 -5.09 -6.34
C ASP A 71 -2.62 -6.50 -6.69
N SER A 72 -3.87 -6.84 -6.33
CA SER A 72 -4.46 -8.11 -6.77
C SER A 72 -5.07 -8.04 -8.17
N ASP A 73 -5.36 -6.83 -8.67
CA ASP A 73 -6.06 -6.61 -9.96
C ASP A 73 -7.35 -7.44 -10.09
N GLY A 74 -8.05 -7.65 -8.98
CA GLY A 74 -9.27 -8.47 -8.93
C GLY A 74 -9.04 -9.98 -8.96
N LEU A 75 -7.79 -10.44 -8.96
CA LEU A 75 -7.45 -11.86 -8.85
C LEU A 75 -7.51 -12.32 -7.38
N PRO A 76 -7.71 -13.63 -7.13
CA PRO A 76 -7.59 -14.18 -5.78
C PRO A 76 -6.18 -13.96 -5.21
N VAL A 77 -6.11 -13.48 -3.96
CA VAL A 77 -4.85 -13.13 -3.28
C VAL A 77 -3.85 -14.28 -3.29
N GLU A 78 -4.28 -15.51 -3.02
CA GLU A 78 -3.39 -16.69 -3.02
C GLU A 78 -2.84 -16.99 -4.42
N GLY A 79 -3.65 -16.84 -5.47
CA GLY A 79 -3.18 -17.00 -6.84
C GLY A 79 -2.11 -15.96 -7.26
N VAL A 80 -2.24 -14.72 -6.76
CA VAL A 80 -1.21 -13.69 -6.97
C VAL A 80 0.08 -14.09 -6.25
N LYS A 81 0.01 -14.49 -4.97
CA LYS A 81 1.17 -14.94 -4.19
C LYS A 81 1.90 -16.12 -4.84
N GLU A 82 1.15 -17.14 -5.28
CA GLU A 82 1.73 -18.30 -5.97
C GLU A 82 2.48 -17.88 -7.23
N ARG A 83 1.88 -17.00 -8.03
CA ARG A 83 2.44 -16.52 -9.30
C ARG A 83 3.78 -15.79 -9.13
N ILE A 84 3.94 -15.00 -8.05
CA ILE A 84 5.14 -14.18 -7.78
C ILE A 84 6.06 -14.81 -6.74
N SER A 85 5.80 -16.06 -6.32
CA SER A 85 6.54 -16.72 -5.24
C SER A 85 8.03 -16.88 -5.58
N HIS A 86 8.90 -16.47 -4.65
CA HIS A 86 10.35 -16.60 -4.77
C HIS A 86 10.99 -16.88 -3.40
N ALA A 87 11.97 -17.82 -3.36
CA ALA A 87 12.54 -18.33 -2.12
C ALA A 87 13.22 -17.27 -1.21
N LYS A 88 13.65 -16.14 -1.77
CA LYS A 88 14.26 -15.03 -1.02
C LYS A 88 13.26 -14.02 -0.47
N ILE A 89 12.00 -14.11 -0.82
CA ILE A 89 10.97 -13.17 -0.34
C ILE A 89 10.39 -13.69 0.96
N THR A 90 10.44 -12.86 1.98
CA THR A 90 9.98 -13.18 3.33
C THR A 90 8.45 -13.19 3.44
N ALA A 91 7.79 -12.20 2.84
CA ALA A 91 6.34 -12.13 2.78
C ALA A 91 5.85 -11.29 1.59
N TYR A 92 4.58 -11.54 1.23
CA TYR A 92 3.88 -10.90 0.12
C TYR A 92 2.68 -10.16 0.68
N PHE A 93 2.62 -8.85 0.46
CA PHE A 93 1.51 -8.00 0.78
C PHE A 93 0.73 -7.70 -0.50
N ILE A 94 -0.53 -8.09 -0.53
CA ILE A 94 -1.37 -7.94 -1.71
C ILE A 94 -2.50 -6.98 -1.36
N ALA A 95 -2.47 -5.79 -1.92
CA ALA A 95 -3.61 -4.86 -1.83
C ALA A 95 -4.78 -5.41 -2.66
N VAL A 96 -5.92 -5.60 -2.01
CA VAL A 96 -7.09 -6.19 -2.69
C VAL A 96 -7.65 -5.17 -3.69
N LYS A 97 -7.87 -5.62 -4.92
CA LYS A 97 -8.09 -4.84 -6.13
C LYS A 97 -6.92 -3.92 -6.45
N ALA A 98 -6.73 -2.86 -5.67
CA ALA A 98 -5.66 -1.89 -5.88
C ALA A 98 -5.35 -1.14 -4.59
N ILE A 99 -4.14 -0.59 -4.52
CA ILE A 99 -3.61 0.14 -3.35
C ILE A 99 -4.52 1.32 -2.94
N GLU A 100 -5.30 1.88 -3.85
CA GLU A 100 -6.23 2.97 -3.56
C GLU A 100 -7.35 2.55 -2.59
N ALA A 101 -7.62 1.25 -2.43
CA ALA A 101 -8.52 0.75 -1.40
C ALA A 101 -8.05 1.12 0.02
N TRP A 102 -6.74 1.21 0.24
CA TRP A 102 -6.18 1.64 1.53
C TRP A 102 -6.44 3.12 1.80
N PHE A 103 -6.42 3.97 0.76
CA PHE A 103 -6.81 5.37 0.92
C PHE A 103 -8.29 5.50 1.29
N LEU A 104 -9.17 4.72 0.64
CA LEU A 104 -10.60 4.67 0.99
C LEU A 104 -10.84 4.21 2.43
N ALA A 105 -10.03 3.28 2.93
CA ALA A 105 -10.13 2.73 4.28
C ALA A 105 -9.70 3.73 5.37
N ASP A 106 -8.81 4.70 5.06
CA ASP A 106 -8.45 5.76 6.00
C ASP A 106 -9.49 6.89 5.94
N THR A 107 -10.58 6.71 6.66
CA THR A 107 -11.67 7.70 6.73
C THR A 107 -11.19 9.08 7.17
N GLN A 108 -10.17 9.18 8.04
CA GLN A 108 -9.66 10.47 8.50
C GLN A 108 -8.91 11.22 7.39
N ALA A 109 -8.09 10.50 6.63
CA ALA A 109 -7.41 11.07 5.47
C ALA A 109 -8.42 11.48 4.38
N MET A 110 -9.47 10.66 4.15
CA MET A 110 -10.55 10.98 3.21
C MET A 110 -11.35 12.23 3.64
N LYS A 111 -11.65 12.39 4.93
CA LYS A 111 -12.28 13.61 5.46
C LYS A 111 -11.48 14.88 5.12
N LYS A 112 -10.16 14.81 5.34
CA LYS A 112 -9.24 15.92 5.02
C LYS A 112 -9.18 16.20 3.52
N PHE A 113 -9.14 15.14 2.70
CA PHE A 113 -9.19 15.28 1.25
C PHE A 113 -10.45 15.95 0.75
N LEU A 114 -11.61 15.47 1.22
CA LEU A 114 -12.91 15.98 0.79
C LEU A 114 -13.27 17.33 1.42
N GLU A 115 -12.62 17.73 2.53
CA GLU A 115 -12.99 18.85 3.41
C GLU A 115 -14.41 18.69 4.00
N ILE A 116 -14.77 17.46 4.37
CA ILE A 116 -16.08 17.10 4.90
C ILE A 116 -15.91 16.34 6.22
N GLU A 117 -16.18 17.00 7.33
CA GLU A 117 -15.98 16.44 8.68
C GLU A 117 -16.94 15.29 9.02
N ASP A 118 -18.15 15.32 8.50
CA ASP A 118 -19.19 14.30 8.72
C ASP A 118 -19.19 13.18 7.67
N PHE A 119 -18.15 13.09 6.83
CA PHE A 119 -17.99 11.96 5.92
C PHE A 119 -17.84 10.65 6.70
N GLU A 120 -18.73 9.69 6.47
CA GLU A 120 -18.79 8.42 7.24
C GLU A 120 -17.76 7.40 6.81
N GLY A 121 -17.07 7.61 5.67
CA GLY A 121 -16.11 6.68 5.08
C GLY A 121 -16.74 5.75 4.04
N GLU A 122 -15.91 5.02 3.31
CA GLU A 122 -16.34 3.93 2.43
C GLU A 122 -16.55 2.67 3.26
N GLN A 123 -17.71 2.05 3.15
CA GLN A 123 -18.05 0.87 3.96
C GLN A 123 -17.26 -0.38 3.55
N PHE A 124 -16.99 -0.56 2.26
CA PHE A 124 -16.33 -1.74 1.72
C PHE A 124 -15.17 -1.37 0.78
N PRO A 125 -14.07 -0.80 1.31
CA PRO A 125 -12.98 -0.26 0.49
C PRO A 125 -12.31 -1.30 -0.43
N GLU A 126 -12.29 -2.57 -0.05
CA GLU A 126 -11.72 -3.66 -0.85
C GLU A 126 -12.75 -4.38 -1.74
N GLU A 127 -14.04 -4.08 -1.57
CA GLU A 127 -15.14 -4.72 -2.29
C GLU A 127 -15.96 -3.73 -3.12
N THR A 128 -15.42 -2.56 -3.42
CA THR A 128 -16.10 -1.55 -4.25
C THR A 128 -16.54 -2.18 -5.58
N PRO A 129 -17.74 -1.84 -6.13
CA PRO A 129 -18.20 -2.41 -7.41
C PRO A 129 -17.20 -2.15 -8.54
N GLU A 130 -16.72 -0.91 -8.63
CA GLU A 130 -15.69 -0.49 -9.58
C GLU A 130 -14.28 -0.59 -8.97
N LEU A 131 -13.26 -0.14 -9.69
CA LEU A 131 -11.92 0.00 -9.11
C LEU A 131 -11.93 1.03 -7.97
N PRO A 132 -11.15 0.84 -6.92
CA PRO A 132 -11.07 1.79 -5.81
C PRO A 132 -10.77 3.23 -6.25
N TRP A 133 -10.00 3.42 -7.32
CA TRP A 133 -9.75 4.73 -7.91
C TRP A 133 -11.01 5.39 -8.49
N ASP A 134 -11.85 4.63 -9.17
CA ASP A 134 -13.10 5.12 -9.72
C ASP A 134 -14.07 5.47 -8.58
N ARG A 135 -14.09 4.65 -7.53
CA ARG A 135 -14.89 4.92 -6.33
C ARG A 135 -14.48 6.22 -5.62
N ILE A 136 -13.20 6.55 -5.53
CA ILE A 136 -12.75 7.86 -5.04
C ILE A 136 -13.35 9.00 -5.87
N SER A 137 -13.35 8.84 -7.19
CA SER A 137 -13.90 9.83 -8.11
C SER A 137 -15.43 9.98 -7.99
N GLU A 138 -16.13 8.88 -7.71
CA GLU A 138 -17.58 8.89 -7.43
C GLU A 138 -17.90 9.59 -6.12
N ILE A 139 -17.18 9.27 -5.03
CA ILE A 139 -17.34 9.94 -3.73
C ILE A 139 -17.19 11.46 -3.86
N VAL A 140 -16.23 11.93 -4.62
CA VAL A 140 -16.07 13.38 -4.88
C VAL A 140 -17.31 13.96 -5.53
N LYS A 141 -17.92 13.27 -6.50
CA LYS A 141 -19.16 13.72 -7.16
C LYS A 141 -20.35 13.67 -6.22
N GLU A 142 -20.52 12.57 -5.48
CA GLU A 142 -21.61 12.35 -4.53
C GLU A 142 -21.62 13.39 -3.41
N THR A 143 -20.46 13.73 -2.90
CA THR A 143 -20.29 14.69 -1.81
C THR A 143 -20.27 16.14 -2.26
N GLY A 144 -20.14 16.39 -3.57
CA GLY A 144 -20.01 17.74 -4.11
C GLY A 144 -18.70 18.45 -3.73
N SER A 145 -17.67 17.69 -3.31
CA SER A 145 -16.38 18.27 -2.99
C SER A 145 -15.80 19.03 -4.18
N ALA A 146 -15.25 20.21 -3.92
CA ALA A 146 -14.61 21.02 -4.95
C ALA A 146 -13.26 20.44 -5.41
N ARG A 147 -12.71 19.48 -4.65
CA ARG A 147 -11.42 18.84 -4.95
C ARG A 147 -11.63 17.57 -5.74
N GLY A 148 -11.09 17.52 -6.96
CA GLY A 148 -10.96 16.28 -7.71
C GLY A 148 -9.71 15.49 -7.28
N PRO A 149 -9.71 14.16 -7.48
CA PRO A 149 -8.55 13.30 -7.10
C PRO A 149 -7.34 13.56 -8.02
N GLY A 150 -7.52 14.07 -9.23
CA GLY A 150 -6.46 14.26 -10.21
C GLY A 150 -5.98 12.94 -10.80
N ASN A 151 -4.67 12.67 -10.78
CA ASN A 151 -4.10 11.38 -11.17
C ASN A 151 -3.64 10.59 -9.94
N LYS A 152 -3.54 9.27 -10.06
CA LYS A 152 -3.22 8.34 -8.96
C LYS A 152 -1.95 8.72 -8.19
N VAL A 153 -0.84 8.94 -8.88
CA VAL A 153 0.45 9.27 -8.24
C VAL A 153 0.40 10.62 -7.52
N GLY A 154 -0.21 11.62 -8.15
CA GLY A 154 -0.42 12.94 -7.54
C GLY A 154 -1.32 12.87 -6.31
N PHE A 155 -2.35 12.03 -6.36
CA PHE A 155 -3.24 11.77 -5.24
C PHE A 155 -2.50 11.09 -4.07
N ALA A 156 -1.78 10.00 -4.34
CA ALA A 156 -0.98 9.31 -3.34
C ALA A 156 0.00 10.25 -2.61
N LYS A 157 0.72 11.10 -3.36
CA LYS A 157 1.60 12.11 -2.77
C LYS A 157 0.87 13.08 -1.84
N LYS A 158 -0.34 13.50 -2.23
CA LYS A 158 -1.14 14.43 -1.41
C LYS A 158 -1.74 13.74 -0.20
N MET A 159 -2.19 12.47 -0.32
CA MET A 159 -2.67 11.66 0.81
C MET A 159 -1.61 11.60 1.91
N ILE A 160 -0.36 11.34 1.54
CA ILE A 160 0.76 11.30 2.49
C ILE A 160 1.08 12.69 3.04
N LYS A 161 1.23 13.68 2.16
CA LYS A 161 1.82 14.97 2.54
C LYS A 161 0.85 15.91 3.28
N TYR A 162 -0.41 15.91 2.86
CA TYR A 162 -1.39 16.91 3.31
C TYR A 162 -2.55 16.33 4.11
N TRP A 163 -2.90 15.06 3.86
CA TRP A 163 -4.08 14.45 4.46
C TRP A 163 -3.74 13.36 5.48
N GLU A 164 -2.43 13.22 5.78
CA GLU A 164 -1.91 12.40 6.88
C GLU A 164 -2.35 10.93 6.80
N PHE A 165 -2.43 10.39 5.59
CA PHE A 165 -2.71 8.98 5.39
C PHE A 165 -1.69 8.11 6.15
N SER A 166 -2.16 7.06 6.80
CA SER A 166 -1.31 6.01 7.37
C SER A 166 -1.89 4.62 7.15
N ILE A 167 -0.99 3.65 6.96
CA ILE A 167 -1.40 2.23 6.88
C ILE A 167 -2.07 1.76 8.17
N GLU A 168 -1.68 2.30 9.31
CA GLU A 168 -2.25 1.96 10.61
C GLU A 168 -3.72 2.39 10.69
N ASN A 169 -4.04 3.59 10.21
CA ASN A 169 -5.43 4.05 10.14
C ASN A 169 -6.25 3.16 9.19
N ALA A 170 -5.74 2.89 7.99
CA ALA A 170 -6.40 1.99 7.04
C ALA A 170 -6.62 0.59 7.64
N ALA A 171 -5.67 0.06 8.41
CA ALA A 171 -5.77 -1.23 9.08
C ALA A 171 -6.82 -1.27 10.21
N THR A 172 -7.26 -0.13 10.74
CA THR A 172 -8.36 -0.10 11.71
C THR A 172 -9.72 -0.33 11.07
N HIS A 173 -9.80 -0.17 9.74
CA HIS A 173 -11.05 -0.36 9.02
C HIS A 173 -11.45 -1.85 9.01
N PRO A 174 -12.68 -2.22 9.43
CA PRO A 174 -13.09 -3.63 9.55
C PRO A 174 -13.03 -4.38 8.22
N ASN A 175 -13.29 -3.69 7.11
CA ASN A 175 -13.36 -4.25 5.76
C ASN A 175 -12.12 -3.89 4.90
N CYS A 176 -10.95 -3.73 5.53
CA CYS A 176 -9.66 -3.59 4.85
C CYS A 176 -8.63 -4.61 5.39
N PRO A 177 -8.89 -5.91 5.21
CA PRO A 177 -8.01 -6.97 5.71
C PRO A 177 -6.60 -6.93 5.12
N SER A 178 -6.40 -6.44 3.89
CA SER A 178 -5.06 -6.39 3.30
C SER A 178 -4.14 -5.39 4.00
N ALA A 179 -4.63 -4.20 4.36
CA ALA A 179 -3.86 -3.25 5.18
C ALA A 179 -3.60 -3.80 6.59
N LYS A 180 -4.60 -4.45 7.19
CA LYS A 180 -4.46 -5.11 8.49
C LYS A 180 -3.40 -6.21 8.46
N CYS A 181 -3.29 -6.97 7.37
CA CYS A 181 -2.28 -8.00 7.19
C CYS A 181 -0.86 -7.42 7.27
N VAL A 182 -0.60 -6.27 6.64
CA VAL A 182 0.70 -5.58 6.70
C VAL A 182 1.02 -5.18 8.14
N VAL A 183 0.09 -4.49 8.81
CA VAL A 183 0.29 -4.01 10.18
C VAL A 183 0.52 -5.17 11.14
N ALA A 184 -0.30 -6.21 11.08
CA ALA A 184 -0.18 -7.39 11.92
C ALA A 184 1.14 -8.13 11.73
N HIS A 185 1.65 -8.20 10.49
CA HIS A 185 2.94 -8.86 10.19
C HIS A 185 4.09 -8.21 10.97
N PHE A 186 4.19 -6.89 10.95
CA PHE A 186 5.28 -6.19 11.63
C PHE A 186 5.09 -6.12 13.15
N GLN A 187 3.85 -6.10 13.64
CA GLN A 187 3.56 -6.13 15.08
C GLN A 187 3.78 -7.51 15.72
N SER A 188 3.63 -8.61 14.97
CA SER A 188 3.72 -9.99 15.48
C SER A 188 5.15 -10.54 15.50
N ASN A 189 6.11 -9.84 14.92
CA ASN A 189 7.50 -10.29 14.80
C ASN A 189 8.43 -9.73 15.91
N ILE A 190 7.83 -9.31 17.02
CA ILE A 190 8.53 -8.88 18.26
C ILE A 190 8.77 -10.12 19.14
#